data_bf1a3e83cbcba60b7b2880588f4bcc54
#
_entry.id   bf1a3e83cbcba60b7b2880588f4bcc54
#
_cell.length_a   1.000
_cell.length_b   1.000
_cell.length_c   1.000
_cell.angle_alpha   90.00
_cell.angle_beta   90.00
_cell.angle_gamma   90.00
#
_symmetry.space_group_name_H-M   'P 1'
#
loop_
_entity.id
_entity.type
_entity.pdbx_description
1 polymer ?
#
loop_
_entity_poly.entity_id
_entity_poly.type
_entity_poly.pdbx_seq_one_letter_code
_entity_poly.pdbx_strand_id
1 'polypeptide(L)'
;TNGSGYVLDVCYHNGYSTINRHLSGFVSPIAERVEKLQYEEESWEVEIVPEPGEYPVKGGQQIAWSGNTGYSFGPHLHLDVFETESGDYIDPMPFFQSKIKDTRAPKADGILFFPQLGKGVVDGKQENKIILPNSERPVEAWGVIGVGIKAYDYMDGVNNHYGVYSVVLTVDGNE
;
A
#
# COMPACT_ATOMS: atom_id res chain seq x y z
N THR A 1 -8.74 -12.88 -7.21
CA THR A 1 -8.99 -11.64 -7.96
C THR A 1 -7.94 -11.49 -9.05
N ASN A 2 -8.37 -11.10 -10.27
CA ASN A 2 -7.48 -10.86 -11.39
C ASN A 2 -6.34 -9.91 -10.99
N GLY A 3 -5.11 -10.40 -10.99
CA GLY A 3 -3.92 -9.64 -10.66
C GLY A 3 -3.24 -9.95 -9.33
N SER A 4 -3.91 -10.56 -8.36
CA SER A 4 -3.32 -10.84 -7.03
C SER A 4 -2.51 -12.15 -6.96
N GLY A 5 -2.67 -13.05 -7.96
CA GLY A 5 -2.07 -14.38 -7.93
C GLY A 5 -2.68 -15.26 -6.84
N TYR A 6 -1.87 -16.12 -6.24
CA TYR A 6 -2.31 -16.87 -5.06
C TYR A 6 -2.39 -15.95 -3.85
N VAL A 7 -3.53 -16.02 -3.17
CA VAL A 7 -3.89 -15.15 -2.03
C VAL A 7 -4.28 -16.02 -0.84
N LEU A 8 -3.87 -15.62 0.35
CA LEU A 8 -4.27 -16.25 1.60
C LEU A 8 -4.64 -15.18 2.63
N ASP A 9 -5.88 -15.22 3.07
CA ASP A 9 -6.39 -14.37 4.13
C ASP A 9 -6.28 -15.09 5.47
N VAL A 10 -5.84 -14.38 6.50
CA VAL A 10 -5.71 -14.92 7.86
C VAL A 10 -6.45 -14.01 8.83
N CYS A 11 -7.45 -14.54 9.51
CA CYS A 11 -8.19 -13.83 10.55
C CYS A 11 -7.60 -14.14 11.93
N TYR A 12 -7.33 -13.11 12.72
CA TYR A 12 -6.76 -13.24 14.06
C TYR A 12 -7.81 -13.01 15.15
N HIS A 13 -7.62 -13.62 16.30
CA HIS A 13 -8.53 -13.48 17.43
C HIS A 13 -8.58 -12.07 18.05
N ASN A 14 -7.67 -11.20 17.67
CA ASN A 14 -7.57 -9.81 18.17
C ASN A 14 -8.35 -8.79 17.34
N GLY A 15 -9.18 -9.25 16.39
CA GLY A 15 -10.02 -8.39 15.57
C GLY A 15 -9.34 -7.87 14.30
N TYR A 16 -8.10 -8.29 14.01
CA TYR A 16 -7.41 -7.96 12.77
C TYR A 16 -7.34 -9.14 11.83
N SER A 17 -7.13 -8.85 10.56
CA SER A 17 -6.88 -9.83 9.51
C SER A 17 -5.76 -9.38 8.60
N THR A 18 -5.14 -10.34 7.90
CA THR A 18 -4.13 -10.04 6.89
C THR A 18 -4.49 -10.70 5.57
N ILE A 19 -4.18 -10.01 4.47
CA ILE A 19 -4.20 -10.56 3.13
C ILE A 19 -2.76 -10.72 2.66
N ASN A 20 -2.39 -11.93 2.29
CA ASN A 20 -1.06 -12.29 1.79
C ASN A 20 -1.17 -12.60 0.30
N ARG A 21 -0.50 -11.84 -0.58
CA ARG A 21 -0.64 -11.95 -2.04
C ARG A 21 0.66 -12.35 -2.72
N HIS A 22 0.55 -12.67 -4.00
CA HIS A 22 1.62 -13.08 -4.89
C HIS A 22 2.36 -14.34 -4.43
N LEU A 23 1.67 -15.19 -3.67
CA LEU A 23 2.22 -16.43 -3.15
C LEU A 23 2.60 -17.40 -4.28
N SER A 24 3.57 -18.28 -4.06
CA SER A 24 3.91 -19.36 -5.00
C SER A 24 3.18 -20.66 -4.70
N GLY A 25 2.60 -20.79 -3.52
CA GLY A 25 1.83 -21.96 -3.11
C GLY A 25 1.48 -21.93 -1.62
N PHE A 26 0.69 -22.89 -1.21
CA PHE A 26 0.21 -23.08 0.15
C PHE A 26 0.81 -24.36 0.74
N VAL A 27 0.90 -24.45 2.08
CA VAL A 27 1.21 -25.72 2.74
C VAL A 27 -0.05 -26.58 2.90
N SER A 28 0.10 -27.90 3.05
CA SER A 28 -1.02 -28.78 3.44
C SER A 28 -1.56 -28.39 4.84
N PRO A 29 -2.89 -28.47 5.06
CA PRO A 29 -3.89 -29.07 4.17
C PRO A 29 -4.51 -28.09 3.15
N ILE A 30 -4.16 -26.81 3.19
CA ILE A 30 -4.71 -25.78 2.29
C ILE A 30 -4.40 -26.11 0.82
N ALA A 31 -3.15 -26.50 0.53
CA ALA A 31 -2.72 -26.85 -0.83
C ALA A 31 -3.58 -27.97 -1.43
N GLU A 32 -3.82 -29.03 -0.66
CA GLU A 32 -4.62 -30.17 -1.08
C GLU A 32 -6.08 -29.79 -1.35
N ARG A 33 -6.64 -28.89 -0.55
CA ARG A 33 -8.01 -28.40 -0.74
C ARG A 33 -8.14 -27.54 -1.98
N VAL A 34 -7.15 -26.66 -2.25
CA VAL A 34 -7.10 -25.85 -3.47
C VAL A 34 -7.01 -26.74 -4.70
N GLU A 35 -6.05 -27.67 -4.72
CA GLU A 35 -5.86 -28.59 -5.84
C GLU A 35 -7.13 -29.39 -6.13
N LYS A 36 -7.75 -29.96 -5.09
CA LYS A 36 -8.99 -30.71 -5.21
C LYS A 36 -10.09 -29.87 -5.85
N LEU A 37 -10.28 -28.63 -5.38
CA LEU A 37 -11.33 -27.76 -5.91
C LEU A 37 -11.05 -27.36 -7.37
N GLN A 38 -9.78 -27.10 -7.72
CA GLN A 38 -9.39 -26.82 -9.10
C GLN A 38 -9.74 -27.95 -10.05
N TYR A 39 -9.55 -29.21 -9.64
CA TYR A 39 -9.96 -30.38 -10.43
C TYR A 39 -11.48 -30.54 -10.46
N GLU A 40 -12.18 -30.31 -9.36
CA GLU A 40 -13.65 -30.42 -9.28
C GLU A 40 -14.36 -29.40 -10.17
N GLU A 41 -13.82 -28.16 -10.22
CA GLU A 41 -14.38 -27.06 -11.00
C GLU A 41 -13.78 -26.94 -12.42
N GLU A 42 -12.80 -27.79 -12.75
CA GLU A 42 -12.04 -27.72 -14.01
C GLU A 42 -11.50 -26.29 -14.28
N SER A 43 -11.09 -25.60 -13.20
CA SER A 43 -10.66 -24.19 -13.20
C SER A 43 -9.40 -23.99 -12.39
N TRP A 44 -8.47 -23.19 -12.93
CA TRP A 44 -7.31 -22.69 -12.14
C TRP A 44 -7.70 -21.59 -11.16
N GLU A 45 -8.78 -20.85 -11.42
CA GLU A 45 -9.29 -19.80 -10.58
C GLU A 45 -10.39 -20.37 -9.67
N VAL A 46 -10.08 -20.49 -8.39
CA VAL A 46 -10.98 -21.00 -7.36
C VAL A 46 -10.92 -20.11 -6.15
N GLU A 47 -12.01 -20.04 -5.40
CA GLU A 47 -12.11 -19.36 -4.12
C GLU A 47 -12.60 -20.32 -3.06
N ILE A 48 -11.93 -20.32 -1.91
CA ILE A 48 -12.30 -21.13 -0.76
C ILE A 48 -12.56 -20.21 0.41
N VAL A 49 -13.76 -20.24 0.92
CA VAL A 49 -14.14 -19.56 2.17
C VAL A 49 -14.36 -20.67 3.21
N PRO A 50 -13.36 -20.96 4.08
CA PRO A 50 -13.49 -22.00 5.08
C PRO A 50 -14.40 -21.57 6.23
N GLU A 51 -14.98 -22.56 6.90
CA GLU A 51 -15.70 -22.29 8.14
C GLU A 51 -14.74 -21.80 9.25
N PRO A 52 -15.20 -20.93 10.16
CA PRO A 52 -14.38 -20.46 11.26
C PRO A 52 -13.74 -21.62 12.05
N GLY A 53 -12.40 -21.65 12.10
CA GLY A 53 -11.63 -22.67 12.78
C GLY A 53 -11.37 -23.96 11.97
N GLU A 54 -11.76 -24.03 10.70
CA GLU A 54 -11.49 -25.19 9.84
C GLU A 54 -9.99 -25.38 9.57
N TYR A 55 -9.25 -24.28 9.37
CA TYR A 55 -7.79 -24.29 9.18
C TYR A 55 -7.09 -23.43 10.26
N PRO A 56 -7.04 -23.93 11.52
CA PRO A 56 -6.42 -23.15 12.58
C PRO A 56 -4.91 -23.06 12.39
N VAL A 57 -4.35 -21.86 12.54
CA VAL A 57 -2.92 -21.59 12.42
C VAL A 57 -2.36 -21.01 13.71
N LYS A 58 -1.07 -21.26 13.97
CA LYS A 58 -0.36 -20.76 15.15
C LYS A 58 0.69 -19.74 14.76
N GLY A 59 0.99 -18.82 15.67
CA GLY A 59 2.09 -17.87 15.50
C GLY A 59 3.40 -18.60 15.19
N GLY A 60 4.11 -18.17 14.12
CA GLY A 60 5.33 -18.82 13.63
C GLY A 60 5.12 -20.05 12.74
N GLN A 61 3.89 -20.51 12.56
CA GLN A 61 3.60 -21.60 11.63
C GLN A 61 3.76 -21.12 10.19
N GLN A 62 4.46 -21.91 9.37
CA GLN A 62 4.47 -21.69 7.93
C GLN A 62 3.11 -22.09 7.33
N ILE A 63 2.53 -21.19 6.56
CA ILE A 63 1.21 -21.37 5.92
C ILE A 63 1.28 -21.33 4.39
N ALA A 64 2.32 -20.68 3.84
CA ALA A 64 2.50 -20.51 2.40
C ALA A 64 3.98 -20.23 2.07
N TRP A 65 4.28 -20.11 0.79
CA TRP A 65 5.54 -19.61 0.28
C TRP A 65 5.31 -18.29 -0.47
N SER A 66 6.12 -17.28 -0.19
CA SER A 66 6.16 -16.06 -0.99
C SER A 66 6.55 -16.38 -2.43
N GLY A 67 6.12 -15.55 -3.37
CA GLY A 67 6.35 -15.82 -4.78
C GLY A 67 6.25 -14.58 -5.66
N ASN A 68 5.79 -14.78 -6.88
CA ASN A 68 5.67 -13.76 -7.91
C ASN A 68 4.45 -14.02 -8.81
N THR A 69 3.39 -14.65 -8.28
CA THR A 69 2.19 -14.94 -9.06
C THR A 69 1.29 -13.71 -9.21
N GLY A 70 0.48 -13.68 -10.25
CA GLY A 70 -0.36 -12.53 -10.57
C GLY A 70 0.41 -11.33 -11.14
N TYR A 71 -0.15 -10.13 -10.97
CA TYR A 71 0.49 -8.90 -11.44
C TYR A 71 1.56 -8.44 -10.44
N SER A 72 2.80 -8.78 -10.71
CA SER A 72 3.95 -8.48 -9.86
C SER A 72 5.21 -8.25 -10.70
N PHE A 73 6.03 -7.27 -10.30
CA PHE A 73 7.27 -6.92 -10.99
C PHE A 73 8.50 -7.71 -10.51
N GLY A 74 8.34 -8.56 -9.50
CA GLY A 74 9.43 -9.39 -8.96
C GLY A 74 8.99 -10.11 -7.69
N PRO A 75 9.73 -11.16 -7.26
CA PRO A 75 9.36 -11.94 -6.08
C PRO A 75 9.27 -11.08 -4.83
N HIS A 76 8.12 -11.07 -4.17
CA HIS A 76 7.89 -10.41 -2.89
C HIS A 76 6.64 -10.98 -2.20
N LEU A 77 6.49 -10.67 -0.92
CA LEU A 77 5.25 -10.84 -0.20
C LEU A 77 4.54 -9.48 -0.12
N HIS A 78 3.35 -9.40 -0.68
CA HIS A 78 2.45 -8.28 -0.46
C HIS A 78 1.57 -8.62 0.74
N LEU A 79 1.66 -7.81 1.78
CA LEU A 79 0.91 -7.99 3.03
C LEU A 79 0.06 -6.76 3.29
N ASP A 80 -1.24 -6.94 3.33
CA ASP A 80 -2.18 -5.95 3.83
C ASP A 80 -2.65 -6.34 5.22
N VAL A 81 -2.89 -5.36 6.08
CA VAL A 81 -3.52 -5.54 7.40
C VAL A 81 -4.80 -4.73 7.44
N PHE A 82 -5.87 -5.30 7.98
CA PHE A 82 -7.15 -4.63 8.09
C PHE A 82 -7.90 -5.04 9.35
N GLU A 83 -8.81 -4.19 9.79
CA GLU A 83 -9.74 -4.53 10.86
C GLU A 83 -10.80 -5.50 10.30
N THR A 84 -10.99 -6.62 10.97
CA THR A 84 -11.82 -7.72 10.43
C THR A 84 -13.29 -7.34 10.29
N GLU A 85 -13.83 -6.54 11.22
CA GLU A 85 -15.24 -6.17 11.25
C GLU A 85 -15.61 -5.09 10.24
N SER A 86 -14.82 -4.00 10.17
CA SER A 86 -15.06 -2.87 9.27
C SER A 86 -14.51 -3.11 7.87
N GLY A 87 -13.47 -3.92 7.72
CA GLY A 87 -12.73 -4.10 6.48
C GLY A 87 -11.78 -2.93 6.17
N ASP A 88 -11.59 -1.99 7.10
CA ASP A 88 -10.73 -0.85 6.93
C ASP A 88 -9.25 -1.25 6.96
N TYR A 89 -8.51 -0.86 5.94
CA TYR A 89 -7.07 -1.05 5.89
C TYR A 89 -6.37 -0.17 6.93
N ILE A 90 -5.41 -0.73 7.62
CA ILE A 90 -4.65 -0.04 8.65
C ILE A 90 -3.15 -0.07 8.34
N ASP A 91 -2.42 0.89 8.89
CA ASP A 91 -0.97 0.94 8.80
C ASP A 91 -0.36 -0.31 9.45
N PRO A 92 0.37 -1.15 8.71
CA PRO A 92 1.01 -2.35 9.26
C PRO A 92 2.24 -2.05 10.13
N MET A 93 2.86 -0.88 10.02
CA MET A 93 4.13 -0.56 10.67
C MET A 93 4.12 -0.74 12.19
N PRO A 94 3.05 -0.38 12.94
CA PRO A 94 2.99 -0.63 14.39
C PRO A 94 3.18 -2.09 14.80
N PHE A 95 2.78 -3.05 13.95
CA PHE A 95 2.95 -4.48 14.21
C PHE A 95 4.39 -4.98 13.97
N PHE A 96 5.17 -4.23 13.21
CA PHE A 96 6.52 -4.62 12.78
C PHE A 96 7.65 -3.77 13.40
N GLN A 97 7.34 -2.78 14.24
CA GLN A 97 8.32 -1.87 14.84
C GLN A 97 9.54 -2.55 15.50
N SER A 98 9.35 -3.74 16.06
CA SER A 98 10.46 -4.52 16.63
C SER A 98 11.37 -5.19 15.58
N LYS A 99 10.96 -5.24 14.34
CA LYS A 99 11.64 -5.93 13.22
C LYS A 99 12.12 -4.98 12.13
N ILE A 100 11.45 -3.87 11.95
CA ILE A 100 11.75 -2.87 10.93
C ILE A 100 12.31 -1.65 11.63
N LYS A 101 13.52 -1.25 11.22
CA LYS A 101 14.12 -0.01 11.67
C LYS A 101 13.86 1.06 10.64
N ASP A 102 13.18 2.13 11.06
CA ASP A 102 12.96 3.31 10.26
C ASP A 102 13.25 4.56 11.10
N THR A 103 14.33 5.25 10.76
CA THR A 103 14.76 6.51 11.39
C THR A 103 14.90 7.63 10.35
N ARG A 104 14.52 7.37 9.10
CA ARG A 104 14.66 8.32 8.00
C ARG A 104 13.35 9.07 7.80
N ALA A 105 13.40 10.39 7.94
CA ALA A 105 12.25 11.23 7.64
C ALA A 105 11.96 11.27 6.13
N PRO A 106 10.69 11.42 5.74
CA PRO A 106 10.31 11.64 4.36
C PRO A 106 10.93 12.92 3.80
N LYS A 107 11.12 12.96 2.49
CA LYS A 107 11.75 14.07 1.79
C LYS A 107 10.86 14.57 0.66
N ALA A 108 10.59 15.87 0.66
CA ALA A 108 9.97 16.54 -0.48
C ALA A 108 11.04 16.91 -1.51
N ASP A 109 10.81 16.55 -2.76
CA ASP A 109 11.69 16.89 -3.90
C ASP A 109 11.19 18.10 -4.69
N GLY A 110 9.89 18.43 -4.59
CA GLY A 110 9.33 19.57 -5.29
C GLY A 110 7.85 19.79 -4.98
N ILE A 111 7.43 21.02 -5.14
CA ILE A 111 6.03 21.43 -5.03
C ILE A 111 5.61 21.95 -6.42
N LEU A 112 4.51 21.45 -6.93
CA LEU A 112 3.94 21.81 -8.21
C LEU A 112 2.72 22.71 -7.99
N PHE A 113 2.71 23.88 -8.60
CA PHE A 113 1.54 24.71 -8.73
C PHE A 113 1.01 24.58 -10.15
N PHE A 114 -0.29 24.31 -10.28
CA PHE A 114 -0.95 24.18 -11.58
C PHE A 114 -2.20 25.07 -11.63
N PRO A 115 -2.10 26.24 -12.29
CA PRO A 115 -3.24 27.13 -12.43
C PRO A 115 -4.29 26.53 -13.36
N GLN A 116 -5.56 26.60 -12.98
CA GLN A 116 -6.64 26.21 -13.86
C GLN A 116 -6.72 27.22 -15.03
N LEU A 117 -6.70 26.73 -16.26
CA LEU A 117 -6.74 27.55 -17.46
C LEU A 117 -7.95 28.52 -17.45
N GLY A 118 -7.70 29.79 -17.67
CA GLY A 118 -8.70 30.85 -17.65
C GLY A 118 -9.20 31.26 -16.26
N LYS A 119 -8.75 30.60 -15.17
CA LYS A 119 -9.26 30.86 -13.81
C LYS A 119 -8.18 31.05 -12.75
N GLY A 120 -6.93 30.74 -13.06
CA GLY A 120 -5.83 30.84 -12.12
C GLY A 120 -4.55 31.33 -12.76
N VAL A 121 -3.65 31.91 -11.98
CA VAL A 121 -2.35 32.44 -12.40
C VAL A 121 -1.32 32.18 -11.30
N VAL A 122 -0.12 31.78 -11.71
CA VAL A 122 1.05 31.61 -10.83
C VAL A 122 2.20 32.47 -11.40
N ASP A 123 2.74 33.37 -10.58
CA ASP A 123 3.76 34.37 -11.00
C ASP A 123 3.44 35.07 -12.32
N GLY A 124 2.19 35.49 -12.49
CA GLY A 124 1.69 36.18 -13.67
C GLY A 124 1.45 35.32 -14.91
N LYS A 125 1.55 33.97 -14.81
CA LYS A 125 1.40 33.03 -15.94
C LYS A 125 0.35 31.97 -15.68
N GLN A 126 -0.25 31.45 -16.75
CA GLN A 126 -1.15 30.28 -16.72
C GLN A 126 -0.39 28.98 -17.06
N GLU A 127 0.80 28.81 -16.53
CA GLU A 127 1.66 27.67 -16.73
C GLU A 127 1.98 26.98 -15.40
N ASN A 128 2.20 25.68 -15.46
CA ASN A 128 2.64 24.92 -14.31
C ASN A 128 4.01 25.42 -13.81
N LYS A 129 4.13 25.54 -12.50
CA LYS A 129 5.39 25.96 -11.86
C LYS A 129 5.81 24.94 -10.81
N ILE A 130 7.05 24.48 -10.93
CA ILE A 130 7.69 23.63 -9.92
C ILE A 130 8.65 24.49 -9.10
N ILE A 131 8.57 24.38 -7.80
CA ILE A 131 9.52 24.99 -6.87
C ILE A 131 10.20 23.91 -6.02
N LEU A 132 11.45 24.16 -5.66
CA LEU A 132 12.16 23.29 -4.72
C LEU A 132 11.74 23.64 -3.29
N PRO A 133 11.67 22.64 -2.38
CA PRO A 133 11.20 22.83 -1.01
C PRO A 133 11.96 23.91 -0.21
N ASN A 134 13.23 24.14 -0.55
CA ASN A 134 14.09 25.12 0.15
C ASN A 134 14.13 26.49 -0.57
N SER A 135 13.20 26.75 -1.46
CA SER A 135 13.12 28.06 -2.12
C SER A 135 12.61 29.12 -1.15
N GLU A 136 13.42 30.14 -0.88
CA GLU A 136 13.03 31.28 -0.02
C GLU A 136 12.10 32.28 -0.74
N ARG A 137 11.99 32.14 -2.06
CA ARG A 137 11.16 33.04 -2.87
C ARG A 137 9.69 32.64 -2.74
N PRO A 138 8.81 33.53 -2.26
CA PRO A 138 7.39 33.29 -2.26
C PRO A 138 6.85 33.13 -3.69
N VAL A 139 5.80 32.34 -3.84
CA VAL A 139 5.08 32.16 -5.09
C VAL A 139 3.83 33.03 -5.04
N GLU A 140 3.70 33.91 -6.03
CA GLU A 140 2.49 34.72 -6.20
C GLU A 140 1.45 33.91 -6.97
N ALA A 141 0.34 33.58 -6.31
CA ALA A 141 -0.73 32.79 -6.93
C ALA A 141 -2.09 33.40 -6.60
N TRP A 142 -2.98 33.41 -7.57
CA TRP A 142 -4.37 33.84 -7.38
C TRP A 142 -5.32 33.14 -8.33
N GLY A 143 -6.61 33.11 -7.94
CA GLY A 143 -7.63 32.35 -8.63
C GLY A 143 -7.64 30.87 -8.27
N VAL A 144 -8.03 30.00 -9.20
CA VAL A 144 -8.11 28.54 -8.95
C VAL A 144 -6.76 27.90 -9.25
N ILE A 145 -6.11 27.45 -8.19
CA ILE A 145 -4.78 26.84 -8.24
C ILE A 145 -4.86 25.44 -7.62
N GLY A 146 -4.34 24.43 -8.32
CA GLY A 146 -4.05 23.15 -7.74
C GLY A 146 -2.61 23.10 -7.22
N VAL A 147 -2.41 22.36 -6.14
CA VAL A 147 -1.09 22.14 -5.54
C VAL A 147 -0.79 20.65 -5.48
N GLY A 148 0.40 20.27 -5.92
CA GLY A 148 0.91 18.91 -5.83
C GLY A 148 2.27 18.88 -5.16
N ILE A 149 2.59 17.76 -4.53
CA ILE A 149 3.91 17.55 -3.93
C ILE A 149 4.53 16.29 -4.51
N LYS A 150 5.83 16.36 -4.84
CA LYS A 150 6.65 15.19 -5.10
C LYS A 150 7.43 14.89 -3.82
N ALA A 151 7.03 13.85 -3.12
CA ALA A 151 7.65 13.42 -1.88
C ALA A 151 7.80 11.91 -1.85
N TYR A 152 8.85 11.45 -1.19
CA TYR A 152 9.11 10.04 -0.95
C TYR A 152 9.52 9.83 0.50
N ASP A 153 9.18 8.68 1.01
CA ASP A 153 9.70 8.19 2.26
C ASP A 153 10.82 7.17 2.01
N TYR A 154 11.61 6.92 3.04
CA TYR A 154 12.82 6.10 2.98
C TYR A 154 12.91 5.26 4.24
N MET A 155 13.58 4.13 4.14
CA MET A 155 13.79 3.21 5.26
C MET A 155 15.29 2.90 5.44
N ASP A 156 15.71 2.60 6.66
CA ASP A 156 17.10 2.24 6.94
C ASP A 156 17.51 0.95 6.21
N GLY A 157 18.71 0.98 5.64
CA GLY A 157 19.33 -0.22 5.04
C GLY A 157 18.81 -0.61 3.67
N VAL A 158 17.88 0.13 3.08
CA VAL A 158 17.33 -0.13 1.74
C VAL A 158 17.35 1.13 0.87
N ASN A 159 17.35 0.95 -0.45
CA ASN A 159 17.38 2.05 -1.41
C ASN A 159 16.02 2.33 -2.05
N ASN A 160 14.98 1.66 -1.61
CA ASN A 160 13.64 1.83 -2.15
C ASN A 160 13.07 3.21 -1.77
N HIS A 161 12.20 3.70 -2.64
CA HIS A 161 11.37 4.86 -2.36
C HIS A 161 9.97 4.35 -1.95
N TYR A 162 9.44 4.91 -0.89
CA TYR A 162 8.12 4.58 -0.37
C TYR A 162 7.17 5.78 -0.51
N GLY A 163 5.88 5.52 -0.45
CA GLY A 163 4.88 6.57 -0.28
C GLY A 163 5.02 7.22 1.09
N VAL A 164 4.74 8.53 1.17
CA VAL A 164 4.68 9.23 2.46
C VAL A 164 3.40 8.84 3.20
N TYR A 165 3.48 8.77 4.53
CA TYR A 165 2.33 8.41 5.38
C TYR A 165 1.19 9.42 5.28
N SER A 166 1.50 10.72 5.30
CA SER A 166 0.50 11.78 5.19
C SER A 166 1.08 13.02 4.50
N VAL A 167 0.20 13.77 3.85
CA VAL A 167 0.49 15.09 3.30
C VAL A 167 -0.62 16.03 3.77
N VAL A 168 -0.23 17.10 4.42
CA VAL A 168 -1.16 18.12 4.91
C VAL A 168 -0.93 19.40 4.14
N LEU A 169 -1.99 19.99 3.59
CA LEU A 169 -2.01 21.30 2.98
C LEU A 169 -2.78 22.26 3.90
N THR A 170 -2.10 23.27 4.40
CA THR A 170 -2.73 24.30 5.23
C THR A 170 -2.89 25.58 4.42
N VAL A 171 -4.11 26.10 4.36
CA VAL A 171 -4.43 27.38 3.70
C VAL A 171 -5.06 28.30 4.73
N ASP A 172 -4.43 29.44 4.97
CA ASP A 172 -4.90 30.46 5.95
C ASP A 172 -5.15 29.87 7.35
N GLY A 173 -4.35 28.86 7.75
CA GLY A 173 -4.45 28.17 9.03
C GLY A 173 -5.52 27.08 9.08
N ASN A 174 -6.19 26.76 7.98
CA ASN A 174 -7.13 25.66 7.86
C ASN A 174 -6.51 24.50 7.05
N GLU A 175 -6.73 23.28 7.54
CA GLU A 175 -6.33 22.02 6.85
C GLU A 175 -7.40 21.57 5.86
#